data_3a035c9a2fd50e420631ca76753e081a
#
_entry.id   3a035c9a2fd50e420631ca76753e081a
#
_cell.length_a   1.000
_cell.length_b   1.000
_cell.length_c   1.000
_cell.angle_alpha   90.00
_cell.angle_beta   90.00
_cell.angle_gamma   90.00
#
_symmetry.space_group_name_H-M   'P 1'
#
loop_
_entity.id
_entity.type
_entity.pdbx_description
1 polymer ?
#
loop_
_entity_poly.entity_id
_entity_poly.type
_entity_poly.pdbx_seq_one_letter_code
_entity_poly.pdbx_strand_id
1 'polypeptide(L)'
;ALCGGCGSTHPWRGDLSTRDACPACGAAGALRPDVVWFGEMPYGLDVIEAALEDSEVFVAVGTSGAVYPAAGYVELARRMGLRTVEINLEPSDNAHAFDDRRYGPATTAVPAFVAELLGRQPLAK
;
A
#
# COMPACT_ATOMS: atom_id res chain seq x y z
N ALA A 1 -15.03 -10.05 5.37
CA ALA A 1 -14.87 -11.36 4.72
C ALA A 1 -15.45 -11.34 3.32
N LEU A 2 -14.80 -12.01 2.39
CA LEU A 2 -15.25 -12.23 1.00
C LEU A 2 -15.76 -13.66 0.87
N CYS A 3 -16.89 -13.86 0.21
CA CYS A 3 -17.40 -15.18 -0.14
C CYS A 3 -16.91 -15.61 -1.52
N GLY A 4 -16.10 -16.68 -1.60
CA GLY A 4 -15.64 -17.27 -2.86
C GLY A 4 -16.74 -17.91 -3.70
N GLY A 5 -17.91 -18.19 -3.12
CA GLY A 5 -19.03 -18.80 -3.82
C GLY A 5 -19.95 -17.81 -4.54
N CYS A 6 -20.26 -16.66 -3.92
CA CYS A 6 -21.18 -15.68 -4.49
C CYS A 6 -20.56 -14.28 -4.69
N GLY A 7 -19.31 -14.07 -4.31
CA GLY A 7 -18.60 -12.79 -4.45
C GLY A 7 -19.03 -11.69 -3.47
N SER A 8 -19.97 -11.96 -2.55
CA SER A 8 -20.43 -10.93 -1.60
C SER A 8 -19.38 -10.67 -0.51
N THR A 9 -19.28 -9.41 -0.06
CA THR A 9 -18.44 -8.99 1.04
C THR A 9 -19.26 -8.69 2.28
N HIS A 10 -18.71 -9.02 3.46
CA HIS A 10 -19.39 -8.84 4.74
C HIS A 10 -18.42 -8.28 5.79
N PRO A 11 -18.85 -7.35 6.65
CA PRO A 11 -18.11 -6.98 7.84
C PRO A 11 -17.91 -8.23 8.73
N TRP A 12 -16.68 -8.48 9.18
CA TRP A 12 -16.35 -9.62 10.02
C TRP A 12 -15.37 -9.20 11.13
N ARG A 13 -15.71 -9.51 12.38
CA ARG A 13 -14.93 -9.04 13.53
C ARG A 13 -14.36 -10.16 14.42
N GLY A 14 -14.75 -11.40 14.16
CA GLY A 14 -14.27 -12.56 14.90
C GLY A 14 -13.29 -13.40 14.09
N ASP A 15 -12.87 -14.51 14.63
CA ASP A 15 -12.13 -15.51 13.89
C ASP A 15 -12.99 -16.05 12.75
N LEU A 16 -12.36 -16.31 11.62
CA LEU A 16 -13.00 -16.87 10.44
C LEU A 16 -12.58 -18.32 10.28
N SER A 17 -13.56 -19.20 10.15
CA SER A 17 -13.32 -20.64 10.04
C SER A 17 -14.04 -21.27 8.84
N THR A 18 -13.65 -22.47 8.47
CA THR A 18 -14.31 -23.25 7.42
C THR A 18 -15.74 -23.73 7.77
N ARG A 19 -16.19 -23.49 9.01
CA ARG A 19 -17.56 -23.80 9.47
C ARG A 19 -18.51 -22.61 9.33
N ASP A 20 -17.97 -21.41 9.11
CA ASP A 20 -18.78 -20.20 8.99
C ASP A 20 -19.48 -20.19 7.64
N ALA A 21 -20.79 -19.94 7.69
CA ALA A 21 -21.61 -19.85 6.51
C ALA A 21 -21.70 -18.39 6.00
N CYS A 22 -21.69 -18.23 4.69
CA CYS A 22 -21.89 -16.92 4.09
C CYS A 22 -23.29 -16.37 4.41
N PRO A 23 -23.43 -15.15 4.98
CA PRO A 23 -24.72 -14.56 5.30
C PRO A 23 -25.63 -14.35 4.07
N ALA A 24 -25.07 -14.21 2.88
CA ALA A 24 -25.83 -13.98 1.65
C ALA A 24 -26.28 -15.27 0.97
N CYS A 25 -25.43 -16.28 0.84
CA CYS A 25 -25.75 -17.49 0.07
C CYS A 25 -25.80 -18.77 0.90
N GLY A 26 -25.46 -18.74 2.18
CA GLY A 26 -25.46 -19.88 3.10
C GLY A 26 -24.32 -20.89 2.90
N ALA A 27 -23.43 -20.70 1.93
CA ALA A 27 -22.33 -21.61 1.68
C ALA A 27 -21.34 -21.63 2.86
N ALA A 28 -21.18 -22.79 3.50
CA ALA A 28 -20.19 -22.98 4.56
C ALA A 28 -18.79 -23.19 3.95
N GLY A 29 -17.75 -22.67 4.63
CA GLY A 29 -16.35 -22.78 4.21
C GLY A 29 -15.97 -21.98 2.97
N ALA A 30 -16.89 -21.16 2.46
CA ALA A 30 -16.65 -20.32 1.29
C ALA A 30 -16.17 -18.91 1.66
N LEU A 31 -16.14 -18.56 2.95
CA LEU A 31 -15.68 -17.27 3.42
C LEU A 31 -14.15 -17.25 3.59
N ARG A 32 -13.54 -16.17 3.17
CA ARG A 32 -12.13 -15.87 3.41
C ARG A 32 -11.93 -14.42 3.81
N PRO A 33 -10.77 -14.04 4.37
CA PRO A 33 -10.43 -12.62 4.51
C PRO A 33 -10.51 -11.90 3.16
N ASP A 34 -11.07 -10.69 3.18
CA ASP A 34 -11.15 -9.85 1.99
C ASP A 34 -9.83 -9.07 1.84
N VAL A 35 -8.81 -9.79 1.43
CA VAL A 35 -7.46 -9.30 1.17
C VAL A 35 -6.99 -9.83 -0.19
N VAL A 36 -6.13 -9.10 -0.85
CA VAL A 36 -5.53 -9.53 -2.11
C VAL A 36 -4.38 -10.50 -1.82
N TRP A 37 -4.47 -11.72 -2.33
CA TRP A 37 -3.41 -12.71 -2.23
C TRP A 37 -2.48 -12.66 -3.44
N PHE A 38 -1.32 -13.31 -3.31
CA PHE A 38 -0.41 -13.48 -4.45
C PHE A 38 -1.12 -14.15 -5.62
N GLY A 39 -0.96 -13.56 -6.82
CA GLY A 39 -1.62 -14.01 -8.03
C GLY A 39 -3.01 -13.43 -8.27
N GLU A 40 -3.57 -12.69 -7.31
CA GLU A 40 -4.82 -11.95 -7.50
C GLU A 40 -4.55 -10.50 -7.92
N MET A 41 -5.51 -9.92 -8.64
CA MET A 41 -5.43 -8.52 -9.05
C MET A 41 -5.78 -7.60 -7.88
N PRO A 42 -4.94 -6.61 -7.54
CA PRO A 42 -5.25 -5.62 -6.50
C PRO A 42 -6.51 -4.80 -6.82
N TYR A 43 -7.21 -4.38 -5.77
CA TYR A 43 -8.35 -3.49 -5.89
C TYR A 43 -7.93 -2.06 -6.20
N GLY A 44 -8.77 -1.32 -6.94
CA GLY A 44 -8.66 0.13 -7.09
C GLY A 44 -7.42 0.61 -7.85
N LEU A 45 -6.90 -0.17 -8.80
CA LEU A 45 -5.76 0.23 -9.60
C LEU A 45 -6.03 1.54 -10.38
N ASP A 46 -7.23 1.70 -10.91
CA ASP A 46 -7.71 2.91 -11.57
C ASP A 46 -7.74 4.12 -10.63
N VAL A 47 -8.16 3.92 -9.40
CA VAL A 47 -8.15 4.97 -8.35
C VAL A 47 -6.72 5.37 -7.97
N ILE A 48 -5.80 4.40 -7.91
CA ILE A 48 -4.39 4.65 -7.62
C ILE A 48 -3.74 5.45 -8.76
N GLU A 49 -4.00 5.08 -10.01
CA GLU A 49 -3.47 5.79 -11.17
C GLU A 49 -3.98 7.23 -11.23
N ALA A 50 -5.29 7.45 -11.04
CA ALA A 50 -5.87 8.79 -10.97
C ALA A 50 -5.28 9.63 -9.82
N ALA A 51 -5.05 9.01 -8.65
CA ALA A 51 -4.42 9.71 -7.53
C ALA A 51 -2.96 10.09 -7.81
N LEU A 52 -2.23 9.27 -8.57
CA LEU A 52 -0.87 9.63 -9.01
C LEU A 52 -0.89 10.82 -9.98
N GLU A 53 -1.85 10.85 -10.93
CA GLU A 53 -1.99 11.98 -11.87
C GLU A 53 -2.22 13.32 -11.16
N ASP A 54 -2.93 13.32 -10.04
CA ASP A 54 -3.24 14.51 -9.23
C ASP A 54 -2.18 14.81 -8.14
N SER A 55 -1.06 14.08 -8.14
CA SER A 55 -0.04 14.20 -7.09
C SER A 55 1.21 14.95 -7.58
N GLU A 56 1.95 15.54 -6.65
CA GLU A 56 3.26 16.16 -6.89
C GLU A 56 4.41 15.28 -6.35
N VAL A 57 4.10 14.43 -5.37
CA VAL A 57 5.09 13.61 -4.66
C VAL A 57 4.56 12.20 -4.48
N PHE A 58 5.36 11.21 -4.84
CA PHE A 58 5.15 9.80 -4.51
C PHE A 58 6.10 9.38 -3.39
N VAL A 59 5.57 8.83 -2.31
CA VAL A 59 6.38 8.39 -1.16
C VAL A 59 6.13 6.92 -0.88
N ALA A 60 7.18 6.10 -0.89
CA ALA A 60 7.16 4.72 -0.45
C ALA A 60 7.76 4.60 0.95
N VAL A 61 7.04 3.97 1.89
CA VAL A 61 7.47 3.84 3.29
C VAL A 61 7.44 2.38 3.71
N GLY A 62 8.59 1.85 4.15
CA GLY A 62 8.68 0.52 4.75
C GLY A 62 8.32 -0.63 3.80
N THR A 63 8.56 -0.48 2.51
CA THR A 63 8.27 -1.51 1.50
C THR A 63 9.54 -2.16 0.97
N SER A 64 9.45 -3.44 0.60
CA SER A 64 10.56 -4.16 -0.02
C SER A 64 10.87 -3.72 -1.46
N GLY A 65 9.90 -3.10 -2.14
CA GLY A 65 10.03 -2.76 -3.56
C GLY A 65 10.08 -3.97 -4.52
N ALA A 66 9.71 -5.18 -4.03
CA ALA A 66 9.82 -6.43 -4.78
C ALA A 66 8.48 -6.93 -5.36
N VAL A 67 7.33 -6.48 -4.83
CA VAL A 67 6.01 -7.04 -5.13
C VAL A 67 5.25 -6.15 -6.11
N TYR A 68 4.98 -6.69 -7.30
CA TYR A 68 4.19 -6.03 -8.33
C TYR A 68 2.67 -6.25 -8.14
N PRO A 69 1.82 -5.27 -8.55
CA PRO A 69 2.16 -4.05 -9.29
C PRO A 69 2.72 -2.91 -8.44
N ALA A 70 2.65 -2.96 -7.10
CA ALA A 70 3.02 -1.86 -6.21
C ALA A 70 4.48 -1.38 -6.41
N ALA A 71 5.42 -2.31 -6.63
CA ALA A 71 6.82 -1.99 -6.90
C ALA A 71 7.03 -1.13 -8.16
N GLY A 72 6.11 -1.20 -9.13
CA GLY A 72 6.16 -0.42 -10.37
C GLY A 72 5.68 1.02 -10.25
N TYR A 73 5.01 1.39 -9.15
CA TYR A 73 4.44 2.75 -9.02
C TYR A 73 5.50 3.85 -8.94
N VAL A 74 6.69 3.56 -8.43
CA VAL A 74 7.77 4.55 -8.45
C VAL A 74 8.19 4.93 -9.87
N GLU A 75 8.28 3.97 -10.78
CA GLU A 75 8.60 4.24 -12.18
C GLU A 75 7.45 4.94 -12.91
N LEU A 76 6.21 4.58 -12.58
CA LEU A 76 5.03 5.27 -13.11
C LEU A 76 5.02 6.74 -12.65
N ALA A 77 5.21 6.99 -11.37
CA ALA A 77 5.29 8.32 -10.79
C ALA A 77 6.38 9.17 -11.44
N ARG A 78 7.58 8.60 -11.67
CA ARG A 78 8.66 9.29 -12.39
C ARG A 78 8.30 9.64 -13.82
N ARG A 79 7.64 8.74 -14.56
CA ARG A 79 7.17 9.04 -15.93
C ARG A 79 6.14 10.17 -15.95
N MET A 80 5.35 10.32 -14.90
CA MET A 80 4.40 11.42 -14.71
C MET A 80 5.07 12.72 -14.23
N GLY A 81 6.36 12.68 -13.90
CA GLY A 81 7.11 13.86 -13.43
C GLY A 81 6.99 14.15 -11.93
N LEU A 82 6.47 13.20 -11.14
CA LEU A 82 6.39 13.34 -9.71
C LEU A 82 7.79 13.23 -9.07
N ARG A 83 8.01 13.98 -7.99
CA ARG A 83 9.14 13.72 -7.08
C ARG A 83 8.92 12.37 -6.37
N THR A 84 9.92 11.50 -6.37
CA THR A 84 9.82 10.18 -5.74
C THR A 84 10.75 10.06 -4.54
N VAL A 85 10.19 9.59 -3.41
CA VAL A 85 10.92 9.50 -2.13
C VAL A 85 10.75 8.10 -1.55
N GLU A 86 11.86 7.46 -1.18
CA GLU A 86 11.87 6.24 -0.37
C GLU A 86 12.19 6.58 1.08
N ILE A 87 11.37 6.08 2.00
CA ILE A 87 11.63 6.11 3.45
C ILE A 87 11.62 4.67 3.95
N ASN A 88 12.78 4.15 4.32
CA ASN A 88 12.89 2.74 4.69
C ASN A 88 14.00 2.55 5.75
N LEU A 89 14.07 1.37 6.38
CA LEU A 89 15.15 1.03 7.28
C LEU A 89 16.48 0.85 6.52
N GLU A 90 16.40 0.23 5.36
CA GLU A 90 17.50 -0.06 4.44
C GLU A 90 17.00 0.04 3.00
N PRO A 91 17.87 0.08 1.99
CA PRO A 91 17.44 0.17 0.59
C PRO A 91 16.53 -0.97 0.18
N SER A 92 15.41 -0.64 -0.48
CA SER A 92 14.53 -1.62 -1.13
C SER A 92 15.15 -2.14 -2.43
N ASP A 93 14.56 -3.22 -3.00
CA ASP A 93 15.03 -3.81 -4.25
C ASP A 93 14.98 -2.82 -5.43
N ASN A 94 14.04 -1.89 -5.41
CA ASN A 94 13.88 -0.83 -6.41
C ASN A 94 14.34 0.55 -5.94
N ALA A 95 15.17 0.64 -4.90
CA ALA A 95 15.68 1.89 -4.34
C ALA A 95 16.31 2.83 -5.38
N HIS A 96 16.93 2.25 -6.42
CA HIS A 96 17.57 2.99 -7.51
C HIS A 96 16.60 3.84 -8.35
N ALA A 97 15.29 3.53 -8.27
CA ALA A 97 14.26 4.24 -8.99
C ALA A 97 13.78 5.53 -8.28
N PHE A 98 14.16 5.75 -7.04
CA PHE A 98 13.75 6.95 -6.28
C PHE A 98 14.75 8.11 -6.43
N ASP A 99 14.22 9.33 -6.49
CA ASP A 99 15.02 10.56 -6.56
C ASP A 99 15.67 10.89 -5.20
N ASP A 100 14.94 10.66 -4.10
CA ASP A 100 15.39 10.89 -2.72
C ASP A 100 15.20 9.61 -1.89
N ARG A 101 16.16 9.31 -1.03
CA ARG A 101 16.18 8.10 -0.19
C ARG A 101 16.57 8.46 1.23
N ARG A 102 15.75 8.04 2.19
CA ARG A 102 15.92 8.36 3.61
C ARG A 102 15.87 7.08 4.43
N TYR A 103 17.00 6.71 5.00
CA TYR A 103 17.13 5.47 5.74
C TYR A 103 17.10 5.71 7.24
N GLY A 104 16.34 4.86 7.95
CA GLY A 104 16.16 4.91 9.39
C GLY A 104 14.74 4.50 9.81
N PRO A 105 14.47 4.47 11.13
CA PRO A 105 13.14 4.15 11.63
C PRO A 105 12.08 5.10 11.09
N ALA A 106 10.97 4.56 10.56
CA ALA A 106 9.87 5.35 10.01
C ALA A 106 9.27 6.34 11.04
N THR A 107 9.30 5.96 12.32
CA THR A 107 8.84 6.81 13.43
C THR A 107 9.62 8.13 13.57
N THR A 108 10.82 8.22 13.01
CA THR A 108 11.63 9.45 12.98
C THR A 108 11.73 10.04 11.58
N ALA A 109 11.92 9.20 10.56
CA ALA A 109 12.13 9.65 9.19
C ALA A 109 10.87 10.26 8.56
N VAL A 110 9.68 9.67 8.80
CA VAL A 110 8.41 10.18 8.26
C VAL A 110 8.05 11.54 8.86
N PRO A 111 8.04 11.76 10.20
CA PRO A 111 7.78 13.07 10.75
C PRO A 111 8.76 14.16 10.28
N ALA A 112 10.05 13.82 10.14
CA ALA A 112 11.05 14.75 9.62
C ALA A 112 10.76 15.15 8.17
N PHE A 113 10.43 14.18 7.33
CA PHE A 113 10.05 14.43 5.94
C PHE A 113 8.78 15.30 5.83
N VAL A 114 7.75 15.01 6.62
CA VAL A 114 6.51 15.79 6.63
C VAL A 114 6.77 17.23 7.11
N ALA A 115 7.61 17.40 8.14
CA ALA A 115 7.98 18.75 8.62
C ALA A 115 8.70 19.57 7.54
N GLU A 116 9.58 18.94 6.77
CA GLU A 116 10.26 19.56 5.63
C GLU A 116 9.27 19.98 4.53
N LEU A 117 8.36 19.07 4.14
CA LEU A 117 7.34 19.37 3.13
C LEU A 117 6.44 20.54 3.53
N LEU A 118 6.11 20.66 4.81
CA LEU A 118 5.28 21.75 5.35
C LEU A 118 6.06 23.02 5.64
N GLY A 119 7.35 23.10 5.32
CA GLY A 119 8.22 24.22 5.67
C GLY A 119 8.38 24.45 7.18
N ARG A 120 8.15 23.43 8.01
CA ARG A 120 8.28 23.45 9.46
C ARG A 120 9.62 22.86 9.86
N GLN A 121 10.33 23.48 10.82
CA GLN A 121 11.50 22.83 11.40
C GLN A 121 11.08 21.55 12.13
N PRO A 122 11.83 20.43 12.00
CA PRO A 122 11.55 19.23 12.77
C PRO A 122 11.60 19.57 14.26
N LEU A 123 10.62 19.06 15.02
CA LEU A 123 10.59 19.19 16.47
C LEU A 123 11.89 18.63 17.05
N ALA A 124 12.69 19.49 17.70
CA ALA A 124 13.85 19.06 18.47
C ALA A 124 13.37 18.10 19.57
N LYS A 125 14.06 16.93 19.69
CA LYS A 125 13.82 15.99 20.79
C LYS A 125 14.38 16.53 22.08
#